data_11d8bf3dcc10534467a2aefd6d583df6
#
_entry.id   11d8bf3dcc10534467a2aefd6d583df6
#
_cell.length_a   1.000
_cell.length_b   1.000
_cell.length_c   1.000
_cell.angle_alpha   90.00
_cell.angle_beta   90.00
_cell.angle_gamma   90.00
#
_symmetry.space_group_name_H-M   'P 1'
#
loop_
_entity.id
_entity.type
_entity.pdbx_description
1 polymer ?
#
loop_
_entity_poly.entity_id
_entity_poly.type
_entity_poly.pdbx_seq_one_letter_code
_entity_poly.pdbx_strand_id
1 'polypeptide(L)'
;MDIQIFVNRRKELGLSQIELSEGICTQATLSRFENHGQIPSMKILTLLCKKLQMDVGELFPSVAIKDSVLNKKLDKIEFNIVSMEYEEAEELIKSINVAHLTTQQEWRYLYLKGFTHTLMNKDDADSFFYFNQLLADHSDVDNKYIFLAYTGIGLIYMNQADYDKAEYFFEKAIHQIDSYTIESVEDVCRVLTVLYYAATFYATIKEYDTSDVLLRRGVTICGENHVTYYLARIKYLLAENAYENKFDKNEVEELSRDAAAFARLNKNAVLLEKIKVFQDRLAKGE
;
A
#
# COMPACT_ATOMS: atom_id res chain seq x y z
N MET A 1 17.30 -2.62 -23.28
CA MET A 1 16.26 -2.83 -24.30
C MET A 1 16.70 -3.96 -25.20
N ASP A 2 15.85 -4.92 -25.42
CA ASP A 2 16.13 -6.08 -26.31
C ASP A 2 15.36 -5.89 -27.63
N ILE A 3 16.05 -5.38 -28.64
CA ILE A 3 15.47 -5.10 -29.95
C ILE A 3 15.11 -6.40 -30.68
N GLN A 4 15.75 -7.52 -30.31
CA GLN A 4 15.49 -8.81 -30.95
C GLN A 4 14.06 -9.28 -30.67
N ILE A 5 13.51 -8.99 -29.50
CA ILE A 5 12.10 -9.26 -29.14
C ILE A 5 11.17 -8.56 -30.13
N PHE A 6 11.41 -7.28 -30.41
CA PHE A 6 10.63 -6.49 -31.38
C PHE A 6 10.72 -7.06 -32.80
N VAL A 7 11.94 -7.35 -33.25
CA VAL A 7 12.18 -7.92 -34.59
C VAL A 7 11.51 -9.29 -34.77
N ASN A 8 11.63 -10.14 -33.75
CA ASN A 8 11.01 -11.46 -33.76
C ASN A 8 9.48 -11.35 -33.83
N ARG A 9 8.88 -10.47 -33.04
CA ARG A 9 7.42 -10.27 -33.02
C ARG A 9 6.91 -9.76 -34.38
N ARG A 10 7.63 -8.82 -34.99
CA ARG A 10 7.29 -8.36 -36.34
C ARG A 10 7.31 -9.51 -37.35
N LYS A 11 8.35 -10.35 -37.31
CA LYS A 11 8.50 -11.50 -38.21
C LYS A 11 7.43 -12.58 -37.98
N GLU A 12 7.07 -12.84 -36.71
CA GLU A 12 5.99 -13.76 -36.36
C GLU A 12 4.65 -13.33 -36.95
N LEU A 13 4.40 -11.99 -36.96
CA LEU A 13 3.19 -11.44 -37.59
C LEU A 13 3.29 -11.29 -39.11
N GLY A 14 4.40 -11.72 -39.71
CA GLY A 14 4.62 -11.69 -41.17
C GLY A 14 4.77 -10.28 -41.74
N LEU A 15 4.99 -9.26 -40.90
CA LEU A 15 5.05 -7.85 -41.34
C LEU A 15 6.45 -7.48 -41.84
N SER A 16 6.52 -6.83 -43.02
CA SER A 16 7.72 -6.14 -43.47
C SER A 16 7.95 -4.84 -42.68
N GLN A 17 9.16 -4.28 -42.73
CA GLN A 17 9.43 -2.96 -42.13
C GLN A 17 8.57 -1.85 -42.74
N ILE A 18 8.22 -1.94 -44.03
CA ILE A 18 7.37 -0.97 -44.71
C ILE A 18 5.95 -1.04 -44.14
N GLU A 19 5.36 -2.22 -44.06
CA GLU A 19 4.01 -2.42 -43.54
C GLU A 19 3.89 -2.03 -42.07
N LEU A 20 4.92 -2.34 -41.24
CA LEU A 20 4.90 -1.96 -39.84
C LEU A 20 5.01 -0.43 -39.65
N SER A 21 5.86 0.24 -40.43
CA SER A 21 6.10 1.68 -40.31
C SER A 21 4.98 2.55 -40.89
N GLU A 22 4.11 1.99 -41.73
CA GLU A 22 3.04 2.71 -42.42
C GLU A 22 2.09 3.43 -41.45
N GLY A 23 1.95 4.75 -41.66
CA GLY A 23 1.12 5.63 -40.81
C GLY A 23 1.74 6.01 -39.47
N ILE A 24 2.95 5.52 -39.15
CA ILE A 24 3.61 5.76 -37.86
C ILE A 24 4.92 6.52 -38.01
N CYS A 25 5.81 6.03 -38.89
CA CYS A 25 7.12 6.67 -39.14
C CYS A 25 7.65 6.26 -40.53
N THR A 26 8.85 6.71 -40.89
CA THR A 26 9.47 6.26 -42.12
C THR A 26 10.10 4.87 -41.95
N GLN A 27 10.11 4.08 -43.03
CA GLN A 27 10.82 2.76 -43.04
C GLN A 27 12.29 2.94 -42.60
N ALA A 28 12.95 4.02 -43.02
CA ALA A 28 14.34 4.31 -42.61
C ALA A 28 14.48 4.51 -41.08
N THR A 29 13.49 5.08 -40.40
CA THR A 29 13.47 5.20 -38.94
C THR A 29 13.37 3.85 -38.28
N LEU A 30 12.47 2.99 -38.77
CA LEU A 30 12.31 1.63 -38.26
C LEU A 30 13.55 0.77 -38.54
N SER A 31 14.12 0.86 -39.73
CA SER A 31 15.35 0.15 -40.10
C SER A 31 16.55 0.52 -39.21
N ARG A 32 16.73 1.84 -38.91
CA ARG A 32 17.77 2.27 -37.97
C ARG A 32 17.54 1.75 -36.56
N PHE A 33 16.29 1.68 -36.12
CA PHE A 33 15.95 1.08 -34.83
C PHE A 33 16.30 -0.40 -34.81
N GLU A 34 15.82 -1.19 -35.80
CA GLU A 34 16.05 -2.64 -35.81
C GLU A 34 17.51 -3.04 -36.02
N ASN A 35 18.26 -2.33 -36.87
CA ASN A 35 19.61 -2.72 -37.29
C ASN A 35 20.72 -2.00 -36.51
N HIS A 36 20.47 -0.79 -36.03
CA HIS A 36 21.50 0.04 -35.38
C HIS A 36 21.15 0.46 -33.95
N GLY A 37 20.03 0.01 -33.42
CA GLY A 37 19.63 0.32 -32.04
C GLY A 37 19.25 1.78 -31.81
N GLN A 38 19.07 2.58 -32.87
CA GLN A 38 18.69 3.97 -32.73
C GLN A 38 17.22 4.08 -32.32
N ILE A 39 17.00 4.39 -31.04
CA ILE A 39 15.66 4.43 -30.45
C ILE A 39 14.87 5.61 -31.04
N PRO A 40 13.70 5.40 -31.66
CA PRO A 40 12.81 6.47 -32.09
C PRO A 40 12.19 7.17 -30.86
N SER A 41 11.44 8.26 -31.08
CA SER A 41 10.71 8.89 -29.98
C SER A 41 9.77 7.89 -29.30
N MET A 42 9.52 8.06 -27.99
CA MET A 42 8.67 7.15 -27.20
C MET A 42 7.27 7.02 -27.82
N LYS A 43 6.73 8.13 -28.38
CA LYS A 43 5.45 8.12 -29.10
C LYS A 43 5.46 7.16 -30.30
N ILE A 44 6.52 7.20 -31.12
CA ILE A 44 6.68 6.31 -32.27
C ILE A 44 6.84 4.87 -31.79
N LEU A 45 7.69 4.61 -30.79
CA LEU A 45 7.94 3.28 -30.25
C LEU A 45 6.64 2.64 -29.72
N THR A 46 5.85 3.40 -28.96
CA THR A 46 4.55 2.96 -28.45
C THR A 46 3.58 2.58 -29.56
N LEU A 47 3.51 3.37 -30.63
CA LEU A 47 2.62 3.07 -31.75
C LEU A 47 3.07 1.83 -32.52
N LEU A 48 4.38 1.65 -32.71
CA LEU A 48 4.94 0.45 -33.36
C LEU A 48 4.65 -0.81 -32.52
N CYS A 49 4.89 -0.77 -31.20
CA CYS A 49 4.59 -1.87 -30.30
C CYS A 49 3.08 -2.19 -30.29
N LYS A 50 2.22 -1.18 -30.26
CA LYS A 50 0.76 -1.37 -30.33
C LYS A 50 0.35 -2.09 -31.63
N LYS A 51 0.94 -1.73 -32.77
CA LYS A 51 0.67 -2.40 -34.06
C LYS A 51 1.17 -3.86 -34.08
N LEU A 52 2.22 -4.16 -33.29
CA LEU A 52 2.73 -5.52 -33.06
C LEU A 52 1.97 -6.30 -31.96
N GLN A 53 0.92 -5.71 -31.37
CA GLN A 53 0.18 -6.30 -30.24
C GLN A 53 1.09 -6.70 -29.07
N MET A 54 2.04 -5.84 -28.73
CA MET A 54 2.96 -6.01 -27.61
C MET A 54 3.05 -4.74 -26.77
N ASP A 55 3.40 -4.88 -25.50
CA ASP A 55 3.69 -3.75 -24.62
C ASP A 55 5.13 -3.25 -24.82
N VAL A 56 5.36 -1.94 -24.71
CA VAL A 56 6.71 -1.37 -24.77
C VAL A 56 7.63 -1.95 -23.69
N GLY A 57 7.07 -2.29 -22.53
CA GLY A 57 7.78 -2.93 -21.42
C GLY A 57 8.41 -4.27 -21.79
N GLU A 58 7.84 -5.01 -22.74
CA GLU A 58 8.39 -6.29 -23.20
C GLU A 58 9.78 -6.16 -23.85
N LEU A 59 10.10 -4.97 -24.36
CA LEU A 59 11.43 -4.65 -24.88
C LEU A 59 12.51 -4.49 -23.80
N PHE A 60 12.09 -4.43 -22.52
CA PHE A 60 12.98 -4.24 -21.39
C PHE A 60 12.87 -5.37 -20.34
N PRO A 61 13.05 -6.64 -20.74
CA PRO A 61 12.78 -7.78 -19.86
C PRO A 61 13.58 -7.74 -18.56
N SER A 62 14.81 -7.21 -18.58
CA SER A 62 15.62 -7.05 -17.36
C SER A 62 15.09 -5.97 -16.42
N VAL A 63 14.46 -4.94 -16.94
CA VAL A 63 13.83 -3.88 -16.15
C VAL A 63 12.50 -4.39 -15.58
N ALA A 64 11.66 -4.99 -16.43
CA ALA A 64 10.37 -5.57 -16.00
C ALA A 64 10.55 -6.65 -14.91
N ILE A 65 11.59 -7.50 -15.01
CA ILE A 65 11.90 -8.51 -13.99
C ILE A 65 12.35 -7.84 -12.68
N LYS A 66 13.25 -6.85 -12.75
CA LYS A 66 13.72 -6.12 -11.56
C LYS A 66 12.57 -5.36 -10.89
N ASP A 67 11.73 -4.69 -11.65
CA ASP A 67 10.54 -3.99 -11.13
C ASP A 67 9.57 -4.97 -10.48
N SER A 68 9.32 -6.13 -11.08
CA SER A 68 8.47 -7.18 -10.50
C SER A 68 9.04 -7.70 -9.17
N VAL A 69 10.36 -7.91 -9.06
CA VAL A 69 11.00 -8.38 -7.82
C VAL A 69 10.93 -7.32 -6.74
N LEU A 70 11.18 -6.06 -7.09
CA LEU A 70 11.09 -4.95 -6.14
C LEU A 70 9.64 -4.74 -5.66
N ASN A 71 8.67 -4.71 -6.58
CA ASN A 71 7.27 -4.55 -6.21
C ASN A 71 6.79 -5.67 -5.28
N LYS A 72 7.14 -6.94 -5.57
CA LYS A 72 6.85 -8.05 -4.64
C LYS A 72 7.50 -7.87 -3.27
N LYS A 73 8.69 -7.27 -3.20
CA LYS A 73 9.34 -6.97 -1.93
C LYS A 73 8.58 -5.87 -1.19
N LEU A 74 8.16 -4.80 -1.87
CA LEU A 74 7.33 -3.75 -1.29
C LEU A 74 5.97 -4.28 -0.81
N ASP A 75 5.34 -5.19 -1.59
CA ASP A 75 4.11 -5.89 -1.19
C ASP A 75 4.31 -6.69 0.10
N LYS A 76 5.45 -7.40 0.20
CA LYS A 76 5.77 -8.18 1.41
C LYS A 76 6.00 -7.29 2.62
N ILE A 77 6.66 -6.13 2.46
CA ILE A 77 6.85 -5.16 3.54
C ILE A 77 5.50 -4.64 4.04
N GLU A 78 4.62 -4.25 3.11
CA GLU A 78 3.29 -3.75 3.44
C GLU A 78 2.47 -4.82 4.18
N PHE A 79 2.52 -6.07 3.72
CA PHE A 79 1.91 -7.21 4.39
C PHE A 79 2.46 -7.43 5.81
N ASN A 80 3.78 -7.34 5.99
CA ASN A 80 4.41 -7.49 7.30
C ASN A 80 3.96 -6.38 8.27
N ILE A 81 3.82 -5.13 7.79
CA ILE A 81 3.27 -4.03 8.60
C ILE A 81 1.83 -4.34 9.03
N VAL A 82 0.99 -4.81 8.11
CA VAL A 82 -0.40 -5.21 8.43
C VAL A 82 -0.42 -6.40 9.40
N SER A 83 0.53 -7.31 9.31
CA SER A 83 0.66 -8.47 10.19
C SER A 83 1.35 -8.18 11.52
N MET A 84 1.81 -6.92 11.76
CA MET A 84 2.58 -6.50 12.93
C MET A 84 3.98 -7.15 13.04
N GLU A 85 4.52 -7.63 11.93
CA GLU A 85 5.87 -8.20 11.79
C GLU A 85 6.85 -7.09 11.40
N TYR A 86 7.07 -6.13 12.31
CA TYR A 86 7.78 -4.89 11.99
C TYR A 86 9.29 -5.09 11.80
N GLU A 87 9.91 -6.02 12.52
CA GLU A 87 11.32 -6.38 12.41
C GLU A 87 11.63 -6.95 11.02
N GLU A 88 10.77 -7.85 10.53
CA GLU A 88 10.90 -8.44 9.19
C GLU A 88 10.64 -7.38 8.10
N ALA A 89 9.72 -6.45 8.34
CA ALA A 89 9.50 -5.31 7.45
C ALA A 89 10.75 -4.46 7.34
N GLU A 90 11.39 -4.15 8.45
CA GLU A 90 12.61 -3.33 8.50
C GLU A 90 13.79 -4.00 7.79
N GLU A 91 13.99 -5.30 7.99
CA GLU A 91 15.05 -6.06 7.31
C GLU A 91 14.88 -6.02 5.79
N LEU A 92 13.65 -6.17 5.32
CA LEU A 92 13.35 -6.05 3.89
C LEU A 92 13.60 -4.63 3.38
N ILE A 93 13.19 -3.59 4.12
CA ILE A 93 13.43 -2.18 3.79
C ILE A 93 14.93 -1.90 3.63
N LYS A 94 15.77 -2.34 4.59
CA LYS A 94 17.23 -2.20 4.53
C LYS A 94 17.86 -2.86 3.31
N SER A 95 17.24 -3.89 2.76
CA SER A 95 17.70 -4.62 1.59
C SER A 95 17.35 -3.97 0.25
N ILE A 96 16.62 -2.84 0.24
CA ILE A 96 16.22 -2.13 -0.98
C ILE A 96 17.33 -1.18 -1.41
N ASN A 97 17.74 -1.29 -2.68
CA ASN A 97 18.63 -0.29 -3.29
C ASN A 97 17.80 0.88 -3.83
N VAL A 98 17.91 2.02 -3.19
CA VAL A 98 17.14 3.23 -3.50
C VAL A 98 17.60 3.98 -4.76
N ALA A 99 18.80 3.68 -5.29
CA ALA A 99 19.41 4.47 -6.38
C ALA A 99 18.66 4.39 -7.73
N HIS A 100 17.71 3.47 -7.87
CA HIS A 100 17.04 3.19 -9.16
C HIS A 100 15.53 3.02 -9.00
N LEU A 101 14.92 3.63 -7.97
CA LEU A 101 13.48 3.61 -7.79
C LEU A 101 12.80 4.52 -8.80
N THR A 102 11.66 4.08 -9.34
CA THR A 102 10.73 5.00 -9.99
C THR A 102 10.09 5.90 -8.95
N THR A 103 9.53 7.04 -9.35
CA THR A 103 8.85 7.96 -8.43
C THR A 103 7.79 7.26 -7.58
N GLN A 104 6.96 6.39 -8.18
CA GLN A 104 5.94 5.63 -7.45
C GLN A 104 6.55 4.62 -6.45
N GLN A 105 7.66 3.96 -6.82
CA GLN A 105 8.37 3.05 -5.93
C GLN A 105 9.05 3.81 -4.78
N GLU A 106 9.58 5.00 -5.04
CA GLU A 106 10.17 5.87 -4.03
C GLU A 106 9.12 6.34 -3.03
N TRP A 107 7.97 6.83 -3.46
CA TRP A 107 6.87 7.21 -2.57
C TRP A 107 6.40 6.03 -1.72
N ARG A 108 6.23 4.84 -2.32
CA ARG A 108 5.88 3.64 -1.57
C ARG A 108 6.95 3.25 -0.56
N TYR A 109 8.21 3.32 -0.94
CA TYR A 109 9.34 3.05 -0.04
C TYR A 109 9.36 4.03 1.14
N LEU A 110 9.21 5.34 0.90
CA LEU A 110 9.18 6.38 1.94
C LEU A 110 8.02 6.13 2.93
N TYR A 111 6.82 5.86 2.40
CA TYR A 111 5.67 5.50 3.21
C TYR A 111 5.95 4.29 4.10
N LEU A 112 6.37 3.18 3.52
CA LEU A 112 6.62 1.94 4.25
C LEU A 112 7.71 2.10 5.30
N LYS A 113 8.77 2.84 4.98
CA LYS A 113 9.87 3.13 5.89
C LYS A 113 9.42 4.03 7.04
N GLY A 114 8.70 5.10 6.75
CA GLY A 114 8.15 5.99 7.78
C GLY A 114 7.22 5.24 8.74
N PHE A 115 6.28 4.45 8.21
CA PHE A 115 5.38 3.63 9.05
C PHE A 115 6.14 2.62 9.90
N THR A 116 7.07 1.88 9.33
CA THR A 116 7.86 0.89 10.08
C THR A 116 8.60 1.54 11.23
N HIS A 117 9.27 2.68 10.99
CA HIS A 117 9.99 3.42 12.03
C HIS A 117 9.04 3.91 13.13
N THR A 118 7.90 4.51 12.77
CA THR A 118 6.91 5.01 13.73
C THR A 118 6.32 3.89 14.58
N LEU A 119 5.97 2.75 13.98
CA LEU A 119 5.37 1.61 14.67
C LEU A 119 6.38 0.84 15.55
N MET A 120 7.67 0.95 15.28
CA MET A 120 8.75 0.43 16.11
C MET A 120 9.22 1.44 17.18
N ASN A 121 8.55 2.58 17.32
CA ASN A 121 8.95 3.68 18.23
C ASN A 121 10.42 4.09 18.05
N LYS A 122 10.87 4.19 16.79
CA LYS A 122 12.20 4.70 16.45
C LYS A 122 12.22 6.23 16.45
N ASP A 123 13.37 6.82 16.06
CA ASP A 123 13.54 8.27 16.03
C ASP A 123 12.42 8.94 15.19
N ASP A 124 11.65 9.78 15.87
CA ASP A 124 10.55 10.52 15.26
C ASP A 124 11.05 11.49 14.17
N ALA A 125 12.26 12.04 14.31
CA ALA A 125 12.82 12.96 13.32
C ALA A 125 13.01 12.27 11.95
N ASP A 126 13.47 11.02 11.95
CA ASP A 126 13.58 10.20 10.73
C ASP A 126 12.20 9.94 10.13
N SER A 127 11.22 9.57 10.96
CA SER A 127 9.86 9.29 10.51
C SER A 127 9.20 10.54 9.91
N PHE A 128 9.33 11.71 10.57
CA PHE A 128 8.90 13.00 10.03
C PHE A 128 9.55 13.33 8.69
N PHE A 129 10.85 13.06 8.56
CA PHE A 129 11.59 13.32 7.33
C PHE A 129 10.96 12.53 6.15
N TYR A 130 10.69 11.23 6.32
CA TYR A 130 10.09 10.41 5.25
C TYR A 130 8.68 10.89 4.87
N PHE A 131 7.82 11.20 5.85
CA PHE A 131 6.47 11.67 5.57
C PHE A 131 6.47 13.07 4.95
N ASN A 132 7.36 13.98 5.39
CA ASN A 132 7.46 15.31 4.79
C ASN A 132 7.96 15.27 3.35
N GLN A 133 8.81 14.32 2.97
CA GLN A 133 9.19 14.12 1.56
C GLN A 133 7.95 13.77 0.71
N LEU A 134 7.05 12.91 1.19
CA LEU A 134 5.81 12.58 0.50
C LEU A 134 4.87 13.79 0.34
N LEU A 135 4.86 14.69 1.33
CA LEU A 135 4.03 15.90 1.31
C LEU A 135 4.64 17.03 0.47
N ALA A 136 5.96 17.07 0.30
CA ALA A 136 6.67 18.11 -0.44
C ALA A 136 6.61 17.92 -1.96
N ASP A 137 6.42 16.68 -2.42
CA ASP A 137 6.34 16.36 -3.85
C ASP A 137 4.93 16.64 -4.39
N HIS A 138 4.72 17.90 -4.77
CA HIS A 138 3.46 18.39 -5.35
C HIS A 138 3.35 18.16 -6.86
N SER A 139 4.31 17.48 -7.47
CA SER A 139 4.42 17.35 -8.93
C SER A 139 3.35 16.46 -9.55
N ASP A 140 2.65 15.66 -8.74
CA ASP A 140 1.61 14.75 -9.22
C ASP A 140 0.35 14.86 -8.36
N VAL A 141 -0.76 15.26 -8.99
CA VAL A 141 -2.09 15.37 -8.37
C VAL A 141 -2.58 14.01 -7.84
N ASP A 142 -1.97 12.93 -8.31
CA ASP A 142 -2.32 11.54 -7.98
C ASP A 142 -1.42 10.90 -6.89
N ASN A 143 -0.76 11.68 -6.04
CA ASN A 143 0.04 11.09 -4.98
C ASN A 143 -0.85 10.39 -3.92
N LYS A 144 -1.11 9.12 -4.18
CA LYS A 144 -1.91 8.20 -3.32
C LYS A 144 -1.33 8.03 -1.91
N TYR A 145 -0.15 8.55 -1.63
CA TYR A 145 0.53 8.40 -0.34
C TYR A 145 0.39 9.62 0.57
N ILE A 146 -0.25 10.72 0.10
CA ILE A 146 -0.45 11.94 0.90
C ILE A 146 -1.27 11.64 2.17
N PHE A 147 -2.39 10.93 2.03
CA PHE A 147 -3.22 10.59 3.19
C PHE A 147 -2.53 9.59 4.13
N LEU A 148 -1.65 8.74 3.60
CA LEU A 148 -0.81 7.86 4.42
C LEU A 148 0.26 8.66 5.17
N ALA A 149 0.87 9.67 4.55
CA ALA A 149 1.81 10.56 5.22
C ALA A 149 1.13 11.30 6.40
N TYR A 150 -0.08 11.84 6.19
CA TYR A 150 -0.86 12.43 7.30
C TYR A 150 -1.15 11.41 8.40
N THR A 151 -1.54 10.18 8.04
CA THR A 151 -1.76 9.11 9.02
C THR A 151 -0.50 8.81 9.83
N GLY A 152 0.66 8.70 9.16
CA GLY A 152 1.95 8.47 9.83
C GLY A 152 2.35 9.60 10.77
N ILE A 153 2.15 10.86 10.36
CA ILE A 153 2.40 12.04 11.23
C ILE A 153 1.43 12.03 12.42
N GLY A 154 0.16 11.71 12.20
CA GLY A 154 -0.81 11.53 13.28
C GLY A 154 -0.38 10.49 14.31
N LEU A 155 0.16 9.34 13.84
CA LEU A 155 0.71 8.31 14.71
C LEU A 155 1.91 8.80 15.53
N ILE A 156 2.82 9.61 14.95
CA ILE A 156 3.95 10.17 15.68
C ILE A 156 3.44 11.06 16.83
N TYR A 157 2.52 11.98 16.55
CA TYR A 157 1.96 12.85 17.59
C TYR A 157 1.13 12.07 18.62
N MET A 158 0.42 11.01 18.23
CA MET A 158 -0.26 10.11 19.15
C MET A 158 0.74 9.43 20.11
N ASN A 159 1.88 8.95 19.61
CA ASN A 159 2.94 8.35 20.44
C ASN A 159 3.57 9.37 21.40
N GLN A 160 3.63 10.65 21.01
CA GLN A 160 4.08 11.76 21.84
C GLN A 160 3.01 12.26 22.84
N ALA A 161 1.81 11.68 22.81
CA ALA A 161 0.63 12.14 23.57
C ALA A 161 0.22 13.61 23.26
N ASP A 162 0.59 14.15 22.10
CA ASP A 162 0.11 15.43 21.55
C ASP A 162 -1.17 15.16 20.75
N TYR A 163 -2.26 14.93 21.49
CA TYR A 163 -3.52 14.46 20.89
C TYR A 163 -4.19 15.50 19.99
N ASP A 164 -4.03 16.79 20.28
CA ASP A 164 -4.60 17.87 19.43
C ASP A 164 -3.98 17.84 18.02
N LYS A 165 -2.65 17.67 17.94
CA LYS A 165 -1.99 17.53 16.64
C LYS A 165 -2.27 16.19 15.99
N ALA A 166 -2.33 15.12 16.77
CA ALA A 166 -2.66 13.80 16.25
C ALA A 166 -4.03 13.84 15.55
N GLU A 167 -5.05 14.38 16.21
CA GLU A 167 -6.40 14.53 15.67
C GLU A 167 -6.41 15.32 14.37
N TYR A 168 -5.77 16.50 14.36
CA TYR A 168 -5.67 17.34 13.16
C TYR A 168 -5.13 16.57 11.93
N PHE A 169 -4.11 15.72 12.12
CA PHE A 169 -3.54 14.96 11.02
C PHE A 169 -4.41 13.76 10.62
N PHE A 170 -5.05 13.09 11.59
CA PHE A 170 -6.00 12.01 11.27
C PHE A 170 -7.23 12.54 10.55
N GLU A 171 -7.79 13.70 10.95
CA GLU A 171 -8.89 14.35 10.23
C GLU A 171 -8.50 14.69 8.78
N LYS A 172 -7.29 15.23 8.57
CA LYS A 172 -6.78 15.46 7.21
C LYS A 172 -6.72 14.18 6.39
N ALA A 173 -6.24 13.09 6.97
CA ALA A 173 -6.16 11.81 6.29
C ALA A 173 -7.56 11.27 5.93
N ILE A 174 -8.53 11.36 6.87
CA ILE A 174 -9.91 10.94 6.66
C ILE A 174 -10.55 11.77 5.54
N HIS A 175 -10.41 13.10 5.58
CA HIS A 175 -10.97 13.97 4.54
C HIS A 175 -10.43 13.65 3.14
N GLN A 176 -9.15 13.27 3.04
CA GLN A 176 -8.56 12.87 1.76
C GLN A 176 -9.14 11.55 1.23
N ILE A 177 -9.35 10.55 2.08
CA ILE A 177 -9.92 9.27 1.65
C ILE A 177 -11.41 9.36 1.32
N ASP A 178 -12.14 10.38 1.78
CA ASP A 178 -13.57 10.56 1.45
C ASP A 178 -13.78 10.91 -0.02
N SER A 179 -12.83 11.58 -0.65
CA SER A 179 -12.84 11.91 -2.08
C SER A 179 -12.04 10.93 -2.94
N TYR A 180 -11.42 9.92 -2.32
CA TYR A 180 -10.53 8.98 -3.01
C TYR A 180 -11.30 7.84 -3.66
N THR A 181 -11.04 7.59 -4.94
CA THR A 181 -11.63 6.47 -5.68
C THR A 181 -10.76 5.23 -5.52
N ILE A 182 -11.35 4.14 -5.02
CA ILE A 182 -10.69 2.85 -4.89
C ILE A 182 -10.74 2.14 -6.24
N GLU A 183 -9.58 1.89 -6.85
CA GLU A 183 -9.46 1.25 -8.15
C GLU A 183 -8.73 -0.11 -8.09
N SER A 184 -8.05 -0.38 -6.99
CA SER A 184 -7.22 -1.59 -6.81
C SER A 184 -7.30 -2.13 -5.39
N VAL A 185 -6.88 -3.38 -5.20
CA VAL A 185 -6.75 -4.01 -3.87
C VAL A 185 -5.74 -3.26 -3.00
N GLU A 186 -4.69 -2.72 -3.61
CA GLU A 186 -3.71 -1.88 -2.92
C GLU A 186 -4.33 -0.59 -2.39
N ASP A 187 -5.25 0.03 -3.15
CA ASP A 187 -5.98 1.23 -2.69
C ASP A 187 -6.90 0.88 -1.52
N VAL A 188 -7.56 -0.28 -1.56
CA VAL A 188 -8.33 -0.79 -0.40
C VAL A 188 -7.44 -0.87 0.84
N CYS A 189 -6.26 -1.49 0.74
CA CYS A 189 -5.35 -1.62 1.87
C CYS A 189 -4.91 -0.25 2.41
N ARG A 190 -4.64 0.73 1.54
CA ARG A 190 -4.26 2.10 1.94
C ARG A 190 -5.39 2.80 2.69
N VAL A 191 -6.61 2.75 2.16
CA VAL A 191 -7.79 3.34 2.83
C VAL A 191 -8.04 2.66 4.18
N LEU A 192 -7.94 1.34 4.25
CA LEU A 192 -8.08 0.58 5.49
C LEU A 192 -6.98 0.93 6.51
N THR A 193 -5.76 1.25 6.05
CA THR A 193 -4.68 1.75 6.92
C THR A 193 -5.10 3.05 7.61
N VAL A 194 -5.62 4.02 6.87
CA VAL A 194 -6.09 5.29 7.44
C VAL A 194 -7.20 5.05 8.46
N LEU A 195 -8.25 4.32 8.06
CA LEU A 195 -9.41 4.05 8.93
C LEU A 195 -9.00 3.34 10.22
N TYR A 196 -8.13 2.34 10.12
CA TYR A 196 -7.70 1.58 11.28
C TYR A 196 -6.89 2.43 12.27
N TYR A 197 -5.89 3.20 11.79
CA TYR A 197 -5.05 3.99 12.70
C TYR A 197 -5.78 5.23 13.24
N ALA A 198 -6.65 5.86 12.46
CA ALA A 198 -7.54 6.91 12.98
C ALA A 198 -8.49 6.35 14.06
N ALA A 199 -9.09 5.18 13.84
CA ALA A 199 -9.91 4.52 14.84
C ALA A 199 -9.10 4.16 16.10
N THR A 200 -7.85 3.70 15.94
CA THR A 200 -6.96 3.43 17.08
C THR A 200 -6.70 4.71 17.90
N PHE A 201 -6.51 5.85 17.23
CA PHE A 201 -6.36 7.13 17.89
C PHE A 201 -7.61 7.50 18.70
N TYR A 202 -8.81 7.45 18.10
CA TYR A 202 -10.05 7.77 18.82
C TYR A 202 -10.31 6.79 19.97
N ALA A 203 -9.99 5.51 19.83
CA ALA A 203 -10.04 4.57 20.94
C ALA A 203 -9.07 4.94 22.08
N THR A 204 -7.86 5.42 21.74
CA THR A 204 -6.86 5.86 22.73
C THR A 204 -7.34 7.04 23.57
N ILE A 205 -8.06 8.00 22.96
CA ILE A 205 -8.65 9.14 23.68
C ILE A 205 -10.05 8.82 24.24
N LYS A 206 -10.48 7.55 24.17
CA LYS A 206 -11.76 7.02 24.70
C LYS A 206 -13.01 7.52 23.97
N GLU A 207 -12.85 7.99 22.74
CA GLU A 207 -13.96 8.29 21.83
C GLU A 207 -14.37 7.04 21.05
N TYR A 208 -14.90 6.05 21.77
CA TYR A 208 -15.19 4.72 21.22
C TYR A 208 -16.24 4.75 20.10
N ASP A 209 -17.23 5.62 20.19
CA ASP A 209 -18.27 5.75 19.17
C ASP A 209 -17.69 6.21 17.82
N THR A 210 -16.79 7.21 17.84
CA THR A 210 -16.07 7.70 16.66
C THR A 210 -15.17 6.60 16.09
N SER A 211 -14.42 5.91 16.96
CA SER A 211 -13.61 4.76 16.58
C SER A 211 -14.43 3.67 15.87
N ASP A 212 -15.57 3.29 16.46
CA ASP A 212 -16.45 2.25 15.92
C ASP A 212 -17.03 2.60 14.55
N VAL A 213 -17.40 3.86 14.32
CA VAL A 213 -17.88 4.33 13.01
C VAL A 213 -16.81 4.10 11.93
N LEU A 214 -15.55 4.45 12.21
CA LEU A 214 -14.44 4.24 11.27
C LEU A 214 -14.16 2.75 11.05
N LEU A 215 -14.18 1.94 12.09
CA LEU A 215 -13.97 0.50 12.01
C LEU A 215 -15.08 -0.19 11.21
N ARG A 216 -16.35 0.15 11.45
CA ARG A 216 -17.49 -0.39 10.70
C ARG A 216 -17.44 0.01 9.22
N ARG A 217 -17.01 1.23 8.89
CA ARG A 217 -16.72 1.64 7.51
C ARG A 217 -15.65 0.72 6.90
N GLY A 218 -14.58 0.40 7.66
CA GLY A 218 -13.56 -0.55 7.24
C GLY A 218 -14.10 -1.95 6.99
N VAL A 219 -15.00 -2.47 7.83
CA VAL A 219 -15.68 -3.77 7.61
C VAL A 219 -16.47 -3.76 6.29
N THR A 220 -17.22 -2.69 6.01
CA THR A 220 -17.98 -2.55 4.77
C THR A 220 -17.08 -2.59 3.56
N ILE A 221 -15.99 -1.81 3.56
CA ILE A 221 -15.00 -1.79 2.47
C ILE A 221 -14.36 -3.16 2.26
N CYS A 222 -14.02 -3.87 3.34
CA CYS A 222 -13.51 -5.24 3.26
C CYS A 222 -14.50 -6.19 2.58
N GLY A 223 -15.79 -6.10 2.92
CA GLY A 223 -16.85 -6.94 2.35
C GLY A 223 -17.08 -6.67 0.87
N GLU A 224 -17.18 -5.39 0.48
CA GLU A 224 -17.42 -4.96 -0.89
C GLU A 224 -16.26 -5.34 -1.84
N ASN A 225 -15.02 -5.34 -1.33
CA ASN A 225 -13.82 -5.63 -2.12
C ASN A 225 -13.27 -7.05 -1.89
N HIS A 226 -13.95 -7.89 -1.12
CA HIS A 226 -13.55 -9.28 -0.83
C HIS A 226 -12.15 -9.43 -0.24
N VAL A 227 -11.70 -8.47 0.60
CA VAL A 227 -10.42 -8.50 1.29
C VAL A 227 -10.58 -8.84 2.78
N THR A 228 -9.65 -9.60 3.33
CA THR A 228 -9.74 -10.07 4.73
C THR A 228 -8.58 -9.60 5.62
N TYR A 229 -7.57 -8.95 5.04
CA TYR A 229 -6.30 -8.66 5.73
C TYR A 229 -6.46 -7.78 6.97
N TYR A 230 -7.36 -6.78 6.92
CA TYR A 230 -7.62 -5.88 8.04
C TYR A 230 -8.72 -6.37 8.98
N LEU A 231 -9.58 -7.32 8.56
CA LEU A 231 -10.74 -7.73 9.36
C LEU A 231 -10.36 -8.23 10.75
N ALA A 232 -9.25 -8.97 10.88
CA ALA A 232 -8.78 -9.44 12.18
C ALA A 232 -8.49 -8.29 13.15
N ARG A 233 -7.76 -7.25 12.68
CA ARG A 233 -7.39 -6.08 13.48
C ARG A 233 -8.61 -5.21 13.80
N ILE A 234 -9.46 -4.98 12.81
CA ILE A 234 -10.70 -4.20 12.95
C ILE A 234 -11.63 -4.85 13.97
N LYS A 235 -11.88 -6.16 13.84
CA LYS A 235 -12.76 -6.91 14.77
C LYS A 235 -12.18 -6.97 16.18
N TYR A 236 -10.86 -7.05 16.29
CA TYR A 236 -10.19 -7.03 17.59
C TYR A 236 -10.35 -5.66 18.28
N LEU A 237 -10.11 -4.56 17.57
CA LEU A 237 -10.28 -3.22 18.15
C LEU A 237 -11.76 -2.91 18.46
N LEU A 238 -12.72 -3.39 17.65
CA LEU A 238 -14.15 -3.33 17.99
C LEU A 238 -14.46 -4.09 19.29
N ALA A 239 -13.84 -5.26 19.50
CA ALA A 239 -14.00 -6.02 20.72
C ALA A 239 -13.41 -5.30 21.96
N GLU A 240 -12.24 -4.66 21.80
CA GLU A 240 -11.63 -3.83 22.84
C GLU A 240 -12.50 -2.62 23.18
N ASN A 241 -12.97 -1.88 22.16
CA ASN A 241 -13.89 -0.74 22.34
C ASN A 241 -15.18 -1.15 23.06
N ALA A 242 -15.81 -2.24 22.62
CA ALA A 242 -17.02 -2.76 23.23
C ALA A 242 -16.80 -3.15 24.71
N TYR A 243 -15.65 -3.74 25.01
CA TYR A 243 -15.29 -4.10 26.39
C TYR A 243 -15.10 -2.84 27.26
N GLU A 244 -14.32 -1.87 26.81
CA GLU A 244 -14.07 -0.63 27.56
C GLU A 244 -15.34 0.23 27.72
N ASN A 245 -16.22 0.22 26.73
CA ASN A 245 -17.51 0.92 26.75
C ASN A 245 -18.62 0.13 27.46
N LYS A 246 -18.29 -1.02 28.05
CA LYS A 246 -19.19 -1.87 28.86
C LYS A 246 -20.43 -2.39 28.09
N PHE A 247 -20.24 -2.70 26.82
CA PHE A 247 -21.27 -3.42 26.06
C PHE A 247 -21.52 -4.82 26.58
N ASP A 248 -22.58 -5.48 26.03
CA ASP A 248 -22.92 -6.85 26.43
C ASP A 248 -21.75 -7.81 26.18
N LYS A 249 -21.48 -8.65 27.19
CA LYS A 249 -20.40 -9.64 27.14
C LYS A 249 -20.50 -10.55 25.91
N ASN A 250 -21.70 -10.91 25.47
CA ASN A 250 -21.88 -11.76 24.29
C ASN A 250 -21.38 -11.06 23.01
N GLU A 251 -21.60 -9.74 22.85
CA GLU A 251 -21.10 -8.96 21.72
C GLU A 251 -19.57 -8.91 21.70
N VAL A 252 -18.96 -8.65 22.85
CA VAL A 252 -17.49 -8.65 22.99
C VAL A 252 -16.89 -10.01 22.63
N GLU A 253 -17.49 -11.10 23.12
CA GLU A 253 -17.04 -12.46 22.81
C GLU A 253 -17.23 -12.81 21.33
N GLU A 254 -18.32 -12.39 20.69
CA GLU A 254 -18.54 -12.60 19.25
C GLU A 254 -17.50 -11.86 18.40
N LEU A 255 -17.28 -10.58 18.66
CA LEU A 255 -16.25 -9.79 17.97
C LEU A 255 -14.86 -10.38 18.13
N SER A 256 -14.53 -10.83 19.34
CA SER A 256 -13.24 -11.48 19.63
C SER A 256 -13.07 -12.83 18.93
N ARG A 257 -14.15 -13.65 18.81
CA ARG A 257 -14.14 -14.89 18.03
C ARG A 257 -13.95 -14.64 16.54
N ASP A 258 -14.62 -13.63 16.00
CA ASP A 258 -14.46 -13.18 14.61
C ASP A 258 -13.01 -12.76 14.35
N ALA A 259 -12.46 -11.91 15.21
CA ALA A 259 -11.07 -11.47 15.11
C ALA A 259 -10.10 -12.65 15.07
N ALA A 260 -10.27 -13.63 15.96
CA ALA A 260 -9.46 -14.83 16.00
C ALA A 260 -9.60 -15.70 14.75
N ALA A 261 -10.82 -15.79 14.17
CA ALA A 261 -11.05 -16.53 12.93
C ALA A 261 -10.30 -15.92 11.74
N PHE A 262 -10.40 -14.58 11.56
CA PHE A 262 -9.68 -13.87 10.52
C PHE A 262 -8.16 -13.86 10.74
N ALA A 263 -7.70 -13.75 11.99
CA ALA A 263 -6.27 -13.83 12.30
C ALA A 263 -5.68 -15.21 11.96
N ARG A 264 -6.41 -16.31 12.22
CA ARG A 264 -6.02 -17.66 11.79
C ARG A 264 -5.98 -17.80 10.27
N LEU A 265 -7.01 -17.28 9.57
CA LEU A 265 -7.07 -17.30 8.11
C LEU A 265 -5.85 -16.60 7.48
N ASN A 266 -5.48 -15.45 8.03
CA ASN A 266 -4.38 -14.62 7.55
C ASN A 266 -3.00 -15.03 8.13
N LYS A 267 -2.96 -16.09 8.96
CA LYS A 267 -1.74 -16.59 9.64
C LYS A 267 -1.03 -15.52 10.49
N ASN A 268 -1.78 -14.58 11.06
CA ASN A 268 -1.25 -13.51 11.90
C ASN A 268 -1.05 -14.04 13.35
N ALA A 269 0.11 -14.60 13.61
CA ALA A 269 0.44 -15.21 14.92
C ALA A 269 0.52 -14.15 16.04
N VAL A 270 1.04 -12.96 15.73
CA VAL A 270 1.17 -11.86 16.70
C VAL A 270 -0.19 -11.42 17.21
N LEU A 271 -1.15 -11.22 16.29
CA LEU A 271 -2.49 -10.81 16.68
C LEU A 271 -3.26 -11.95 17.39
N LEU A 272 -3.06 -13.20 16.98
CA LEU A 272 -3.67 -14.35 17.66
C LEU A 272 -3.28 -14.43 19.13
N GLU A 273 -2.03 -14.17 19.46
CA GLU A 273 -1.58 -14.15 20.87
C GLU A 273 -2.23 -13.00 21.64
N LYS A 274 -2.32 -11.80 21.06
CA LYS A 274 -3.03 -10.67 21.68
C LYS A 274 -4.50 -10.99 21.95
N ILE A 275 -5.20 -11.56 20.97
CA ILE A 275 -6.60 -11.94 21.10
C ILE A 275 -6.77 -12.99 22.19
N LYS A 276 -5.89 -13.98 22.28
CA LYS A 276 -5.93 -15.00 23.31
C LYS A 276 -5.80 -14.41 24.72
N VAL A 277 -4.82 -13.50 24.92
CA VAL A 277 -4.66 -12.80 26.20
C VAL A 277 -5.93 -12.03 26.56
N PHE A 278 -6.55 -11.34 25.60
CA PHE A 278 -7.81 -10.62 25.80
C PHE A 278 -8.96 -11.58 26.17
N GLN A 279 -9.09 -12.71 25.48
CA GLN A 279 -10.12 -13.74 25.80
C GLN A 279 -9.92 -14.33 27.19
N ASP A 280 -8.69 -14.56 27.62
CA ASP A 280 -8.38 -15.05 28.97
C ASP A 280 -8.77 -14.04 30.07
N ARG A 281 -8.59 -12.70 29.79
CA ARG A 281 -9.10 -11.63 30.69
C ARG A 281 -10.63 -11.66 30.78
N LEU A 282 -11.32 -11.73 29.65
CA LEU A 282 -12.79 -11.81 29.61
C LEU A 282 -13.33 -13.01 30.41
N ALA A 283 -12.65 -14.16 30.29
CA ALA A 283 -13.05 -15.37 31.01
C ALA A 283 -12.90 -15.26 32.54
N LYS A 284 -11.91 -14.47 32.99
CA LYS A 284 -11.67 -14.23 34.44
C LYS A 284 -12.54 -13.11 35.03
N GLY A 285 -13.18 -12.30 34.16
CA GLY A 285 -13.99 -11.16 34.57
C GLY A 285 -13.15 -9.96 35.03
N GLU A 286 -11.91 -9.86 34.53
CA GLU A 286 -10.95 -8.79 34.85
C GLU A 286 -11.12 -7.63 33.87
#